data_946750c5a1388a758f13243fbf5dff9f
#
_entry.id   946750c5a1388a758f13243fbf5dff9f
#
_cell.length_a   1.000
_cell.length_b   1.000
_cell.length_c   1.000
_cell.angle_alpha   90.00
_cell.angle_beta   90.00
_cell.angle_gamma   90.00
#
_symmetry.space_group_name_H-M   'P 1'
#
loop_
_entity.id
_entity.type
_entity.pdbx_description
1 polymer ?
#
loop_
_entity_poly.entity_id
_entity_poly.type
_entity_poly.pdbx_seq_one_letter_code
_entity_poly.pdbx_strand_id
1 'polypeptide(L)'
;MNKIKENDIGWQSGMAKNITFIVTKDCQLACKYCYLVGKNSKERMSWEVAKAAIDYILDHEEDMKEESVIWDFIGGEPFLEIDLIDKICDYLKVEMFRRNHHWFNSYRFSFSTNGINYGSEKVQDFIKKNREHLSIGITIDGTKRKHDLNRIWKTKEMERGIQPKLDEEKGSYEDVVKNIPLWLEQFPGAGTKVTISSADIPYIKESVLHLYSLGIHEVNINCVFEEVWKDGDDALFEEQLTSLADAIIDGVFYQDYACSFFSEHMGKPMDCELQNQNWCGAGMMLAVDAEGNFYPCTRFAQYSLRSKKAWIIGNIHDGIDKNKLRPFLTLDRCTQSTQECIDCEVAEGCAWCQGENYDAADTPTIYQRATAICKMHKARVRANNYYWNKLYRKLEKEGGAE
;
A
#
# COMPACT_ATOMS: atom_id res chain seq x y z
N MET A 1 6.83 -1.02 -25.38
CA MET A 1 6.99 -2.21 -24.51
C MET A 1 8.34 -2.13 -23.79
N ASN A 2 8.37 -1.59 -22.59
CA ASN A 2 9.58 -1.62 -21.78
C ASN A 2 9.90 -3.08 -21.44
N LYS A 3 11.10 -3.53 -21.85
CA LYS A 3 11.61 -4.83 -21.45
C LYS A 3 11.77 -4.85 -19.94
N ILE A 4 10.80 -5.47 -19.25
CA ILE A 4 10.95 -5.86 -17.85
C ILE A 4 12.22 -6.71 -17.81
N LYS A 5 13.21 -6.29 -17.03
CA LYS A 5 14.42 -7.10 -16.83
C LYS A 5 13.97 -8.41 -16.19
N GLU A 6 14.45 -9.53 -16.69
CA GLU A 6 14.11 -10.88 -16.19
C GLU A 6 14.24 -11.04 -14.66
N ASN A 7 15.07 -10.22 -14.02
CA ASN A 7 15.24 -10.16 -12.56
C ASN A 7 14.11 -9.47 -11.76
N ASP A 8 13.16 -8.82 -12.43
CA ASP A 8 12.05 -8.10 -11.74
C ASP A 8 10.79 -8.98 -11.62
N ILE A 9 10.72 -10.12 -12.30
CA ILE A 9 9.53 -10.97 -12.37
C ILE A 9 9.15 -11.55 -11.00
N GLY A 10 10.13 -11.95 -10.18
CA GLY A 10 9.88 -12.51 -8.85
C GLY A 10 9.25 -11.54 -7.86
N TRP A 11 9.56 -10.23 -7.97
CA TRP A 11 9.05 -9.19 -7.08
C TRP A 11 7.63 -8.74 -7.43
N GLN A 12 7.26 -8.83 -8.71
CA GLN A 12 5.96 -8.41 -9.23
C GLN A 12 4.91 -9.53 -9.23
N SER A 13 5.34 -10.79 -9.24
CA SER A 13 4.45 -11.95 -9.36
C SER A 13 3.79 -12.40 -8.05
N GLY A 14 4.03 -11.74 -6.92
CA GLY A 14 3.54 -12.16 -5.61
C GLY A 14 4.20 -13.43 -5.05
N MET A 15 5.31 -13.89 -5.65
CA MET A 15 6.06 -15.07 -5.20
C MET A 15 7.07 -14.77 -4.09
N ALA A 16 7.23 -13.51 -3.71
CA ALA A 16 8.10 -13.12 -2.61
C ALA A 16 7.34 -13.17 -1.28
N LYS A 17 7.98 -13.70 -0.24
CA LYS A 17 7.51 -13.52 1.14
C LYS A 17 7.56 -12.04 1.50
N ASN A 18 6.45 -11.49 1.97
CA ASN A 18 6.44 -10.13 2.50
C ASN A 18 6.45 -10.17 4.02
N ILE A 19 7.50 -9.62 4.62
CA ILE A 19 7.67 -9.55 6.08
C ILE A 19 7.78 -8.08 6.47
N THR A 20 6.80 -7.61 7.24
CA THR A 20 6.68 -6.20 7.61
C THR A 20 7.05 -5.98 9.06
N PHE A 21 8.07 -5.15 9.32
CA PHE A 21 8.40 -4.65 10.65
C PHE A 21 7.67 -3.34 10.92
N ILE A 22 6.84 -3.31 11.97
CA ILE A 22 6.19 -2.11 12.47
C ILE A 22 7.15 -1.46 13.48
N VAL A 23 8.08 -0.65 12.96
CA VAL A 23 9.20 -0.15 13.75
C VAL A 23 8.82 0.96 14.73
N THR A 24 7.72 1.68 14.44
CA THR A 24 7.23 2.77 15.33
C THR A 24 5.74 3.05 15.08
N LYS A 25 5.06 3.54 16.11
CA LYS A 25 3.71 4.10 15.97
C LYS A 25 3.72 5.64 15.81
N ASP A 26 4.89 6.29 15.96
CA ASP A 26 5.02 7.74 15.83
C ASP A 26 5.07 8.19 14.36
N CYS A 27 4.53 9.38 14.11
CA CYS A 27 4.53 10.03 12.79
C CYS A 27 4.52 11.55 12.98
N GLN A 28 5.20 12.29 12.10
CA GLN A 28 5.13 13.75 12.08
C GLN A 28 3.77 14.25 11.59
N LEU A 29 3.02 13.40 10.85
CA LEU A 29 1.76 13.76 10.23
C LEU A 29 0.55 13.15 10.94
N ALA A 30 -0.57 13.86 10.86
CA ALA A 30 -1.89 13.45 11.30
C ALA A 30 -2.85 13.33 10.11
N CYS A 31 -2.50 12.50 9.10
CA CYS A 31 -3.31 12.34 7.90
C CYS A 31 -4.74 11.90 8.24
N LYS A 32 -5.76 12.60 7.71
CA LYS A 32 -7.18 12.41 8.06
C LYS A 32 -7.73 11.05 7.61
N TYR A 33 -7.23 10.50 6.51
CA TYR A 33 -7.61 9.19 5.97
C TYR A 33 -6.76 8.03 6.50
N CYS A 34 -5.86 8.28 7.45
CA CYS A 34 -4.94 7.24 7.89
C CYS A 34 -5.67 6.11 8.60
N TYR A 35 -5.53 4.89 8.09
CA TYR A 35 -6.12 3.71 8.71
C TYR A 35 -5.50 3.32 10.05
N LEU A 36 -4.35 3.90 10.41
CA LEU A 36 -3.69 3.67 11.68
C LEU A 36 -4.35 4.50 12.78
N VAL A 37 -5.35 3.94 13.42
CA VAL A 37 -6.13 4.64 14.47
C VAL A 37 -5.36 4.84 15.76
N GLY A 38 -4.39 3.95 16.06
CA GLY A 38 -3.54 4.01 17.25
C GLY A 38 -2.18 4.67 17.02
N LYS A 39 -2.01 5.43 15.93
CA LYS A 39 -0.73 6.13 15.64
C LYS A 39 -0.48 7.30 16.61
N ASN A 40 0.71 7.88 16.47
CA ASN A 40 1.21 9.01 17.27
C ASN A 40 1.51 8.68 18.75
N SER A 41 1.60 7.40 19.09
CA SER A 41 2.25 7.00 20.33
C SER A 41 3.78 6.98 20.15
N LYS A 42 4.52 7.08 21.27
CA LYS A 42 5.99 6.99 21.25
C LYS A 42 6.51 5.56 21.29
N GLU A 43 5.64 4.59 21.03
CA GLU A 43 6.03 3.18 21.02
C GLU A 43 6.93 2.89 19.82
N ARG A 44 8.03 2.20 20.08
CA ARG A 44 9.08 1.87 19.12
C ARG A 44 9.52 0.44 19.33
N MET A 45 9.85 -0.22 18.24
CA MET A 45 10.48 -1.55 18.30
C MET A 45 11.88 -1.44 18.92
N SER A 46 12.17 -2.31 19.86
CA SER A 46 13.54 -2.42 20.39
C SER A 46 14.41 -3.27 19.46
N TRP A 47 15.72 -3.11 19.56
CA TRP A 47 16.65 -3.96 18.85
C TRP A 47 16.50 -5.45 19.23
N GLU A 48 16.26 -5.72 20.51
CA GLU A 48 16.10 -7.06 21.05
C GLU A 48 14.91 -7.78 20.42
N VAL A 49 13.78 -7.07 20.27
CA VAL A 49 12.58 -7.60 19.61
C VAL A 49 12.84 -7.81 18.11
N ALA A 50 13.42 -6.83 17.42
CA ALA A 50 13.74 -6.95 16.00
C ALA A 50 14.68 -8.13 15.74
N LYS A 51 15.74 -8.26 16.55
CA LYS A 51 16.69 -9.37 16.46
C LYS A 51 16.02 -10.72 16.69
N ALA A 52 15.23 -10.85 17.76
CA ALA A 52 14.54 -12.11 18.05
C ALA A 52 13.54 -12.51 16.95
N ALA A 53 12.84 -11.55 16.36
CA ALA A 53 11.95 -11.80 15.22
C ALA A 53 12.72 -12.27 13.99
N ILE A 54 13.85 -11.65 13.66
CA ILE A 54 14.71 -12.06 12.54
C ILE A 54 15.25 -13.47 12.77
N ASP A 55 15.78 -13.74 13.95
CA ASP A 55 16.30 -15.08 14.28
C ASP A 55 15.21 -16.12 14.14
N TYR A 56 14.02 -15.88 14.70
CA TYR A 56 12.88 -16.79 14.56
C TYR A 56 12.54 -17.03 13.08
N ILE A 57 12.42 -15.99 12.28
CA ILE A 57 12.03 -16.09 10.86
C ILE A 57 13.08 -16.87 10.05
N LEU A 58 14.37 -16.59 10.27
CA LEU A 58 15.45 -17.25 9.54
C LEU A 58 15.74 -18.69 10.04
N ASP A 59 15.30 -19.06 11.26
CA ASP A 59 15.42 -20.41 11.80
C ASP A 59 14.27 -21.34 11.39
N HIS A 60 13.18 -20.80 10.79
CA HIS A 60 11.98 -21.57 10.41
C HIS A 60 11.74 -21.52 8.88
N GLU A 61 12.75 -21.90 8.10
CA GLU A 61 12.68 -21.94 6.62
C GLU A 61 11.54 -22.83 6.10
N GLU A 62 11.15 -23.87 6.86
CA GLU A 62 10.05 -24.76 6.49
C GLU A 62 8.69 -24.09 6.40
N ASP A 63 8.50 -22.96 7.12
CA ASP A 63 7.31 -22.12 7.08
C ASP A 63 7.46 -20.92 6.12
N MET A 64 8.65 -20.73 5.51
CA MET A 64 9.05 -19.60 4.68
C MET A 64 9.58 -20.07 3.32
N LYS A 65 8.69 -20.66 2.51
CA LYS A 65 9.06 -21.42 1.29
C LYS A 65 9.21 -20.58 0.02
N GLU A 66 8.88 -19.29 0.09
CA GLU A 66 8.96 -18.39 -1.04
C GLU A 66 10.43 -18.20 -1.47
N GLU A 67 10.68 -18.16 -2.78
CA GLU A 67 12.04 -18.09 -3.35
C GLU A 67 12.77 -16.77 -3.03
N SER A 68 12.02 -15.74 -2.69
CA SER A 68 12.51 -14.40 -2.41
C SER A 68 11.79 -13.77 -1.23
N VAL A 69 12.35 -12.67 -0.68
CA VAL A 69 11.76 -11.95 0.44
C VAL A 69 11.79 -10.45 0.25
N ILE A 70 10.69 -9.80 0.64
CA ILE A 70 10.61 -8.36 0.82
C ILE A 70 10.54 -8.08 2.31
N TRP A 71 11.59 -7.44 2.83
CA TRP A 71 11.62 -6.89 4.18
C TRP A 71 11.06 -5.49 4.15
N ASP A 72 9.80 -5.36 4.54
CA ASP A 72 9.05 -4.11 4.49
C ASP A 72 9.09 -3.41 5.85
N PHE A 73 9.37 -2.10 5.85
CA PHE A 73 9.44 -1.29 7.06
C PHE A 73 8.33 -0.25 7.03
N ILE A 74 7.48 -0.33 8.03
CA ILE A 74 6.37 0.61 8.21
C ILE A 74 6.30 1.12 9.64
N GLY A 75 5.34 1.98 9.85
CA GLY A 75 4.99 2.50 11.17
C GLY A 75 4.00 3.62 11.02
N GLY A 76 4.06 4.60 11.90
CA GLY A 76 3.55 5.92 11.59
C GLY A 76 4.37 6.54 10.46
N GLU A 77 5.69 6.72 10.70
CA GLU A 77 6.70 7.07 9.69
C GLU A 77 7.99 6.29 9.94
N PRO A 78 8.38 5.35 9.06
CA PRO A 78 9.54 4.49 9.31
C PRO A 78 10.86 5.25 9.39
N PHE A 79 11.07 6.32 8.64
CA PHE A 79 12.33 7.09 8.66
C PHE A 79 12.58 7.88 9.94
N LEU A 80 11.65 7.86 10.90
CA LEU A 80 11.94 8.30 12.27
C LEU A 80 12.86 7.33 13.01
N GLU A 81 12.89 6.06 12.60
CA GLU A 81 13.67 4.98 13.20
C GLU A 81 14.78 4.47 12.27
N ILE A 82 15.36 5.35 11.43
CA ILE A 82 16.35 4.96 10.41
C ILE A 82 17.59 4.29 11.02
N ASP A 83 18.02 4.67 12.21
CA ASP A 83 19.18 4.06 12.90
C ASP A 83 18.89 2.60 13.29
N LEU A 84 17.67 2.31 13.75
CA LEU A 84 17.24 0.93 14.03
C LEU A 84 17.10 0.13 12.73
N ILE A 85 16.49 0.71 11.73
CA ILE A 85 16.28 0.06 10.42
C ILE A 85 17.61 -0.29 9.77
N ASP A 86 18.60 0.62 9.80
CA ASP A 86 19.94 0.36 9.25
C ASP A 86 20.61 -0.83 9.99
N LYS A 87 20.49 -0.87 11.30
CA LYS A 87 20.99 -1.99 12.11
C LYS A 87 20.28 -3.31 11.78
N ILE A 88 18.95 -3.29 11.56
CA ILE A 88 18.16 -4.45 11.15
C ILE A 88 18.64 -4.95 9.77
N CYS A 89 18.78 -4.05 8.79
CA CYS A 89 19.22 -4.41 7.45
C CYS A 89 20.61 -5.03 7.42
N ASP A 90 21.55 -4.50 8.22
CA ASP A 90 22.88 -5.10 8.35
C ASP A 90 22.82 -6.49 8.98
N TYR A 91 22.05 -6.64 10.04
CA TYR A 91 21.89 -7.93 10.71
C TYR A 91 21.26 -8.98 9.77
N LEU A 92 20.22 -8.61 9.03
CA LEU A 92 19.59 -9.49 8.04
C LEU A 92 20.60 -9.98 7.00
N LYS A 93 21.40 -9.08 6.41
CA LYS A 93 22.43 -9.44 5.41
C LYS A 93 23.43 -10.42 6.01
N VAL A 94 23.93 -10.13 7.21
CA VAL A 94 24.93 -10.99 7.88
C VAL A 94 24.34 -12.36 8.25
N GLU A 95 23.13 -12.39 8.80
CA GLU A 95 22.54 -13.65 9.26
C GLU A 95 22.06 -14.52 8.10
N MET A 96 21.51 -13.95 7.04
CA MET A 96 21.17 -14.70 5.82
C MET A 96 22.43 -15.31 5.20
N PHE A 97 23.55 -14.57 5.15
CA PHE A 97 24.84 -15.10 4.66
C PHE A 97 25.38 -16.21 5.57
N ARG A 98 25.44 -15.95 6.91
CA ARG A 98 26.00 -16.91 7.89
C ARG A 98 25.25 -18.24 7.91
N ARG A 99 23.93 -18.19 7.73
CA ARG A 99 23.06 -19.37 7.71
C ARG A 99 22.99 -20.03 6.33
N ASN A 100 23.65 -19.46 5.31
CA ASN A 100 23.47 -19.87 3.90
C ASN A 100 21.98 -19.93 3.50
N HIS A 101 21.19 -18.96 3.97
CA HIS A 101 19.77 -18.91 3.79
C HIS A 101 19.43 -18.67 2.31
N HIS A 102 18.39 -19.34 1.77
CA HIS A 102 18.04 -19.27 0.35
C HIS A 102 17.67 -17.84 -0.12
N TRP A 103 17.21 -16.98 0.79
CA TRP A 103 16.90 -15.57 0.47
C TRP A 103 18.13 -14.66 0.31
N PHE A 104 19.34 -15.10 0.67
CA PHE A 104 20.53 -14.23 0.66
C PHE A 104 20.78 -13.56 -0.70
N ASN A 105 20.47 -14.24 -1.80
CA ASN A 105 20.63 -13.69 -3.15
C ASN A 105 19.34 -13.10 -3.73
N SER A 106 18.24 -13.13 -2.99
CA SER A 106 16.91 -12.75 -3.49
C SER A 106 16.08 -12.03 -2.43
N TYR A 107 16.58 -10.87 -1.97
CA TYR A 107 15.91 -10.04 -0.99
C TYR A 107 15.80 -8.58 -1.43
N ARG A 108 14.83 -7.86 -0.87
CA ARG A 108 14.66 -6.42 -1.04
C ARG A 108 14.15 -5.79 0.24
N PHE A 109 14.66 -4.59 0.55
CA PHE A 109 14.14 -3.73 1.60
C PHE A 109 13.14 -2.75 0.99
N SER A 110 11.93 -2.68 1.55
CA SER A 110 10.82 -1.87 1.04
C SER A 110 10.37 -0.84 2.05
N PHE A 111 10.01 0.34 1.55
CA PHE A 111 9.56 1.46 2.37
C PHE A 111 8.39 2.19 1.72
N SER A 112 7.39 2.51 2.55
CA SER A 112 6.41 3.56 2.23
C SER A 112 6.60 4.70 3.24
N THR A 113 7.03 5.86 2.76
CA THR A 113 7.33 7.02 3.60
C THR A 113 6.47 8.24 3.24
N ASN A 114 6.28 9.13 4.20
CA ASN A 114 5.69 10.44 3.94
C ASN A 114 6.64 11.40 3.21
N GLY A 115 7.90 11.04 3.04
CA GLY A 115 8.91 11.77 2.27
C GLY A 115 9.53 12.97 2.96
N ILE A 116 9.10 13.36 4.18
CA ILE A 116 9.62 14.55 4.88
C ILE A 116 11.11 14.41 5.20
N ASN A 117 11.50 13.25 5.73
CA ASN A 117 12.89 13.00 6.14
C ASN A 117 13.75 12.43 5.01
N TYR A 118 13.23 12.31 3.79
CA TYR A 118 13.93 11.65 2.68
C TYR A 118 15.31 12.27 2.40
N GLY A 119 15.41 13.59 2.36
CA GLY A 119 16.67 14.32 2.12
C GLY A 119 17.61 14.46 3.33
N SER A 120 17.30 13.83 4.48
CA SER A 120 18.18 13.91 5.65
C SER A 120 19.46 13.10 5.45
N GLU A 121 20.58 13.54 6.05
CA GLU A 121 21.90 12.89 5.93
C GLU A 121 21.83 11.38 6.26
N LYS A 122 21.22 11.02 7.39
CA LYS A 122 21.09 9.61 7.82
C LYS A 122 20.32 8.75 6.81
N VAL A 123 19.22 9.26 6.24
CA VAL A 123 18.45 8.53 5.24
C VAL A 123 19.24 8.41 3.95
N GLN A 124 19.97 9.45 3.55
CA GLN A 124 20.79 9.40 2.34
C GLN A 124 21.98 8.44 2.48
N ASP A 125 22.63 8.38 3.63
CA ASP A 125 23.69 7.41 3.92
C ASP A 125 23.16 5.97 3.88
N PHE A 126 21.98 5.73 4.45
CA PHE A 126 21.29 4.44 4.38
C PHE A 126 20.97 4.04 2.93
N ILE A 127 20.44 4.96 2.13
CA ILE A 127 20.12 4.74 0.72
C ILE A 127 21.40 4.40 -0.07
N LYS A 128 22.46 5.17 0.10
CA LYS A 128 23.75 4.94 -0.56
C LYS A 128 24.30 3.54 -0.26
N LYS A 129 24.20 3.11 1.00
CA LYS A 129 24.69 1.82 1.48
C LYS A 129 23.92 0.64 0.91
N ASN A 130 22.60 0.78 0.70
CA ASN A 130 21.71 -0.34 0.40
C ASN A 130 21.04 -0.25 -0.99
N ARG A 131 21.42 0.70 -1.85
CA ARG A 131 20.70 1.12 -3.06
C ARG A 131 20.23 -0.01 -3.96
N GLU A 132 21.05 -1.04 -4.17
CA GLU A 132 20.74 -2.17 -5.08
C GLU A 132 19.58 -3.04 -4.60
N HIS A 133 19.32 -3.01 -3.30
CA HIS A 133 18.28 -3.81 -2.64
C HIS A 133 17.13 -2.97 -2.09
N LEU A 134 17.01 -1.69 -2.50
CA LEU A 134 15.98 -0.79 -1.99
C LEU A 134 14.81 -0.59 -2.96
N SER A 135 13.63 -0.46 -2.37
CA SER A 135 12.43 0.06 -3.00
C SER A 135 11.80 1.09 -2.05
N ILE A 136 11.77 2.35 -2.45
CA ILE A 136 11.24 3.44 -1.63
C ILE A 136 10.16 4.17 -2.39
N GLY A 137 8.93 4.12 -1.87
CA GLY A 137 7.80 4.91 -2.37
C GLY A 137 7.54 6.11 -1.47
N ILE A 138 7.54 7.32 -2.03
CA ILE A 138 7.10 8.53 -1.35
C ILE A 138 5.61 8.71 -1.59
N THR A 139 4.84 9.00 -0.53
CA THR A 139 3.43 9.32 -0.63
C THR A 139 3.25 10.83 -0.88
N ILE A 140 2.82 11.19 -2.08
CA ILE A 140 2.37 12.53 -2.44
C ILE A 140 1.03 12.44 -3.16
N ASP A 141 -0.01 13.10 -2.62
CA ASP A 141 -1.41 12.85 -3.01
C ASP A 141 -1.88 13.68 -4.22
N GLY A 142 -1.02 14.48 -4.83
CA GLY A 142 -1.38 15.31 -5.98
C GLY A 142 -1.03 16.77 -5.78
N THR A 143 -1.93 17.69 -6.22
CA THR A 143 -1.72 19.13 -6.03
C THR A 143 -1.57 19.49 -4.55
N LYS A 144 -0.91 20.64 -4.29
CA LYS A 144 -0.79 21.16 -2.92
C LYS A 144 -2.13 21.18 -2.20
N ARG A 145 -3.18 21.66 -2.87
CA ARG A 145 -4.53 21.74 -2.31
C ARG A 145 -5.05 20.38 -1.86
N LYS A 146 -4.97 19.36 -2.71
CA LYS A 146 -5.46 18.01 -2.40
C LYS A 146 -4.57 17.34 -1.34
N HIS A 147 -3.26 17.46 -1.45
CA HIS A 147 -2.33 16.89 -0.48
C HIS A 147 -2.56 17.47 0.92
N ASP A 148 -2.58 18.79 1.03
CA ASP A 148 -2.72 19.50 2.31
C ASP A 148 -4.12 19.39 2.92
N LEU A 149 -5.15 19.00 2.13
CA LEU A 149 -6.49 18.70 2.65
C LEU A 149 -6.47 17.59 3.70
N ASN A 150 -5.59 16.61 3.52
CA ASN A 150 -5.54 15.40 4.35
C ASN A 150 -4.22 15.23 5.10
N ARG A 151 -3.08 15.54 4.48
CA ARG A 151 -1.75 15.23 5.02
C ARG A 151 -1.20 16.42 5.79
N ILE A 152 -1.77 16.64 6.97
CA ILE A 152 -1.46 17.76 7.86
C ILE A 152 -0.38 17.36 8.87
N TRP A 153 0.39 18.37 9.31
CA TRP A 153 1.33 18.22 10.40
C TRP A 153 0.60 17.91 11.71
N LYS A 154 1.17 16.98 12.49
CA LYS A 154 0.73 16.73 13.87
C LYS A 154 1.05 17.94 14.74
N THR A 155 0.09 18.37 15.55
CA THR A 155 0.28 19.46 16.55
C THR A 155 0.35 18.89 17.97
N LYS A 156 0.86 19.70 18.89
CA LYS A 156 0.88 19.34 20.33
C LYS A 156 -0.53 19.21 20.93
N GLU A 157 -1.47 19.96 20.40
CA GLU A 157 -2.89 19.90 20.76
C GLU A 157 -3.49 18.55 20.36
N MET A 158 -3.17 18.05 19.16
CA MET A 158 -3.60 16.71 18.70
C MET A 158 -3.03 15.59 19.57
N GLU A 159 -1.80 15.72 20.07
CA GLU A 159 -1.23 14.78 21.04
C GLU A 159 -2.03 14.72 22.36
N ARG A 160 -2.76 15.76 22.68
CA ARG A 160 -3.65 15.87 23.85
C ARG A 160 -5.12 15.54 23.52
N GLY A 161 -5.39 15.06 22.28
CA GLY A 161 -6.75 14.74 21.83
C GLY A 161 -7.58 15.95 21.39
N ILE A 162 -6.97 17.14 21.25
CA ILE A 162 -7.64 18.36 20.81
C ILE A 162 -7.45 18.51 19.30
N GLN A 163 -8.53 18.54 18.55
CA GLN A 163 -8.46 18.79 17.10
C GLN A 163 -8.21 20.29 16.85
N PRO A 164 -7.23 20.65 15.99
CA PRO A 164 -7.01 22.04 15.60
C PRO A 164 -8.20 22.57 14.81
N LYS A 165 -8.35 23.89 14.77
CA LYS A 165 -9.29 24.52 13.83
C LYS A 165 -8.77 24.35 12.40
N LEU A 166 -9.67 24.37 11.44
CA LEU A 166 -9.35 24.14 10.02
C LEU A 166 -8.33 25.16 9.48
N ASP A 167 -8.37 26.39 9.96
CA ASP A 167 -7.46 27.49 9.60
C ASP A 167 -6.09 27.41 10.29
N GLU A 168 -5.95 26.56 11.30
CA GLU A 168 -4.70 26.29 12.03
C GLU A 168 -3.96 25.06 11.49
N GLU A 169 -4.58 24.30 10.58
CA GLU A 169 -3.99 23.10 9.98
C GLU A 169 -2.86 23.46 9.00
N LYS A 170 -1.66 22.95 9.25
CA LYS A 170 -0.52 23.11 8.35
C LYS A 170 -0.36 21.84 7.50
N GLY A 171 -0.47 21.97 6.18
CA GLY A 171 -0.18 20.90 5.23
C GLY A 171 1.30 20.58 5.11
N SER A 172 1.62 19.42 4.56
CA SER A 172 2.99 18.92 4.43
C SER A 172 3.53 18.95 2.98
N TYR A 173 2.75 19.41 2.01
CA TYR A 173 3.12 19.35 0.59
C TYR A 173 4.49 19.96 0.30
N GLU A 174 4.77 21.18 0.77
CA GLU A 174 6.05 21.88 0.53
C GLU A 174 7.25 21.12 1.10
N ASP A 175 7.06 20.41 2.21
CA ASP A 175 8.11 19.63 2.86
C ASP A 175 8.39 18.31 2.14
N VAL A 176 7.42 17.78 1.40
CA VAL A 176 7.54 16.54 0.63
C VAL A 176 8.04 16.83 -0.79
N VAL A 177 7.42 17.79 -1.49
CA VAL A 177 7.70 18.04 -2.92
C VAL A 177 9.15 18.42 -3.19
N LYS A 178 9.81 19.10 -2.27
CA LYS A 178 11.25 19.44 -2.39
C LYS A 178 12.17 18.22 -2.52
N ASN A 179 11.74 17.06 -2.02
CA ASN A 179 12.51 15.81 -2.06
C ASN A 179 12.21 14.95 -3.31
N ILE A 180 11.17 15.27 -4.07
CA ILE A 180 10.77 14.49 -5.26
C ILE A 180 11.87 14.43 -6.33
N PRO A 181 12.55 15.53 -6.69
CA PRO A 181 13.61 15.47 -7.70
C PRO A 181 14.74 14.50 -7.31
N LEU A 182 15.22 14.57 -6.07
CA LEU A 182 16.26 13.66 -5.56
C LEU A 182 15.78 12.21 -5.54
N TRP A 183 14.53 11.97 -5.14
CA TRP A 183 13.93 10.63 -5.11
C TRP A 183 13.84 10.03 -6.52
N LEU A 184 13.39 10.79 -7.52
CA LEU A 184 13.27 10.31 -8.90
C LEU A 184 14.64 10.11 -9.57
N GLU A 185 15.67 10.91 -9.21
CA GLU A 185 17.05 10.67 -9.63
C GLU A 185 17.57 9.33 -9.09
N GLN A 186 17.29 9.03 -7.84
CA GLN A 186 17.73 7.79 -7.19
C GLN A 186 16.89 6.57 -7.60
N PHE A 187 15.59 6.75 -7.78
CA PHE A 187 14.61 5.68 -8.10
C PHE A 187 13.72 6.09 -9.28
N PRO A 188 14.24 6.14 -10.51
CA PRO A 188 13.53 6.71 -11.68
C PRO A 188 12.26 5.95 -12.07
N GLY A 189 12.12 4.68 -11.64
CA GLY A 189 10.92 3.87 -11.87
C GLY A 189 9.97 3.80 -10.66
N ALA A 190 10.23 4.59 -9.61
CA ALA A 190 9.41 4.51 -8.40
C ALA A 190 8.05 5.19 -8.60
N GLY A 191 6.99 4.50 -8.16
CA GLY A 191 5.62 5.03 -8.14
C GLY A 191 5.28 5.69 -6.81
N THR A 192 4.35 6.64 -6.85
CA THR A 192 3.75 7.23 -5.65
C THR A 192 2.46 6.53 -5.27
N LYS A 193 2.12 6.55 -3.99
CA LYS A 193 0.78 6.17 -3.49
C LYS A 193 -0.07 7.41 -3.30
N VAL A 194 -1.32 7.34 -3.78
CA VAL A 194 -2.34 8.38 -3.59
C VAL A 194 -3.54 7.75 -2.90
N THR A 195 -4.06 8.39 -1.89
CA THR A 195 -5.27 7.95 -1.21
C THR A 195 -6.44 8.88 -1.54
N ILE A 196 -7.59 8.29 -1.84
CA ILE A 196 -8.83 8.99 -2.17
C ILE A 196 -9.90 8.62 -1.15
N SER A 197 -10.49 9.64 -0.54
CA SER A 197 -11.71 9.61 0.25
C SER A 197 -12.79 10.47 -0.43
N SER A 198 -14.01 10.52 0.11
CA SER A 198 -15.11 11.33 -0.44
C SER A 198 -14.71 12.79 -0.73
N ALA A 199 -13.97 13.42 0.19
CA ALA A 199 -13.54 14.83 0.05
C ALA A 199 -12.48 15.05 -1.05
N ASP A 200 -11.82 14.00 -1.52
CA ASP A 200 -10.74 14.08 -2.51
C ASP A 200 -11.22 13.99 -3.95
N ILE A 201 -12.43 13.45 -4.16
CA ILE A 201 -12.94 13.13 -5.50
C ILE A 201 -12.86 14.31 -6.47
N PRO A 202 -13.25 15.57 -6.10
CA PRO A 202 -13.21 16.70 -7.03
C PRO A 202 -11.82 17.05 -7.56
N TYR A 203 -10.77 16.55 -6.93
CA TYR A 203 -9.37 16.90 -7.23
C TYR A 203 -8.59 15.81 -7.94
N ILE A 204 -9.22 14.68 -8.34
CA ILE A 204 -8.52 13.50 -8.87
C ILE A 204 -7.78 13.83 -10.16
N LYS A 205 -8.48 14.39 -11.16
CA LYS A 205 -7.89 14.71 -12.47
C LYS A 205 -6.68 15.64 -12.32
N GLU A 206 -6.86 16.78 -11.67
CA GLU A 206 -5.79 17.77 -11.54
C GLU A 206 -4.59 17.21 -10.75
N SER A 207 -4.87 16.35 -9.77
CA SER A 207 -3.83 15.74 -8.94
C SER A 207 -2.97 14.74 -9.70
N VAL A 208 -3.57 13.87 -10.51
CA VAL A 208 -2.82 12.92 -11.35
C VAL A 208 -1.95 13.66 -12.37
N LEU A 209 -2.53 14.64 -13.07
CA LEU A 209 -1.77 15.44 -14.06
C LEU A 209 -0.65 16.25 -13.40
N HIS A 210 -0.87 16.74 -12.17
CA HIS A 210 0.17 17.39 -11.40
C HIS A 210 1.31 16.43 -11.05
N LEU A 211 1.01 15.20 -10.62
CA LEU A 211 2.04 14.19 -10.34
C LEU A 211 2.86 13.85 -11.59
N TYR A 212 2.22 13.75 -12.76
CA TYR A 212 2.92 13.59 -14.04
C TYR A 212 3.85 14.79 -14.33
N SER A 213 3.40 16.01 -14.04
CA SER A 213 4.26 17.21 -14.24
C SER A 213 5.46 17.25 -13.30
N LEU A 214 5.44 16.54 -12.17
CA LEU A 214 6.60 16.34 -11.29
C LEU A 214 7.56 15.24 -11.79
N GLY A 215 7.24 14.56 -12.89
CA GLY A 215 8.04 13.44 -13.44
C GLY A 215 7.74 12.10 -12.79
N ILE A 216 6.65 11.96 -12.07
CA ILE A 216 6.24 10.69 -11.47
C ILE A 216 5.46 9.89 -12.52
N HIS A 217 6.09 8.83 -13.07
CA HIS A 217 5.53 8.05 -14.16
C HIS A 217 4.45 7.05 -13.72
N GLU A 218 4.48 6.60 -12.47
CA GLU A 218 3.55 5.60 -11.95
C GLU A 218 2.78 6.16 -10.75
N VAL A 219 1.47 6.32 -10.91
CA VAL A 219 0.56 6.82 -9.88
C VAL A 219 -0.37 5.70 -9.41
N ASN A 220 -0.07 5.17 -8.22
CA ASN A 220 -0.83 4.09 -7.58
C ASN A 220 -1.90 4.67 -6.66
N ILE A 221 -3.13 4.67 -7.11
CA ILE A 221 -4.25 5.31 -6.41
C ILE A 221 -5.12 4.25 -5.75
N ASN A 222 -5.45 4.46 -4.48
CA ASN A 222 -6.36 3.63 -3.71
C ASN A 222 -7.50 4.47 -3.14
N CYS A 223 -8.73 3.99 -3.33
CA CYS A 223 -9.86 4.45 -2.53
C CYS A 223 -9.77 3.87 -1.12
N VAL A 224 -10.13 4.63 -0.10
CA VAL A 224 -10.24 4.08 1.26
C VAL A 224 -11.30 2.98 1.30
N PHE A 225 -11.05 1.95 2.09
CA PHE A 225 -11.97 0.81 2.20
C PHE A 225 -13.10 1.08 3.17
N GLU A 226 -12.88 1.99 4.09
CA GLU A 226 -13.77 2.38 5.16
C GLU A 226 -15.07 3.01 4.63
N GLU A 227 -16.14 2.95 5.42
CA GLU A 227 -17.45 3.54 5.08
C GLU A 227 -17.43 5.07 5.22
N VAL A 228 -16.83 5.73 4.22
CA VAL A 228 -16.67 7.21 4.17
C VAL A 228 -17.40 7.83 2.98
N TRP A 229 -18.02 7.03 2.12
CA TRP A 229 -18.59 7.43 0.84
C TRP A 229 -20.01 7.97 1.01
N LYS A 230 -20.31 9.09 0.34
CA LYS A 230 -21.60 9.78 0.38
C LYS A 230 -22.44 9.46 -0.85
N ASP A 231 -23.71 9.83 -0.81
CA ASP A 231 -24.57 9.76 -1.98
C ASP A 231 -24.08 10.71 -3.06
N GLY A 232 -23.97 10.19 -4.30
CA GLY A 232 -23.46 10.92 -5.46
C GLY A 232 -21.93 10.86 -5.64
N ASP A 233 -21.16 10.34 -4.66
CA ASP A 233 -19.71 10.21 -4.78
C ASP A 233 -19.31 9.32 -5.97
N ASP A 234 -20.05 8.27 -6.22
CA ASP A 234 -19.81 7.36 -7.34
C ASP A 234 -19.97 8.05 -8.71
N ALA A 235 -21.01 8.88 -8.86
CA ALA A 235 -21.23 9.64 -10.10
C ALA A 235 -20.13 10.68 -10.33
N LEU A 236 -19.75 11.45 -9.27
CA LEU A 236 -18.66 12.41 -9.35
C LEU A 236 -17.31 11.72 -9.61
N PHE A 237 -17.09 10.56 -9.02
CA PHE A 237 -15.88 9.77 -9.23
C PHE A 237 -15.74 9.31 -10.67
N GLU A 238 -16.84 8.79 -11.27
CA GLU A 238 -16.89 8.41 -12.69
C GLU A 238 -16.61 9.61 -13.61
N GLU A 239 -17.21 10.77 -13.33
CA GLU A 239 -16.97 12.01 -14.07
C GLU A 239 -15.49 12.42 -14.02
N GLN A 240 -14.89 12.42 -12.84
CA GLN A 240 -13.47 12.77 -12.64
C GLN A 240 -12.55 11.79 -13.38
N LEU A 241 -12.83 10.49 -13.32
CA LEU A 241 -12.03 9.49 -14.02
C LEU A 241 -12.21 9.58 -15.53
N THR A 242 -13.41 9.82 -16.04
CA THR A 242 -13.66 10.01 -17.47
C THR A 242 -12.94 11.26 -17.99
N SER A 243 -12.98 12.35 -17.23
CA SER A 243 -12.25 13.58 -17.57
C SER A 243 -10.73 13.40 -17.49
N LEU A 244 -10.23 12.57 -16.57
CA LEU A 244 -8.82 12.18 -16.51
C LEU A 244 -8.42 11.31 -17.70
N ALA A 245 -9.27 10.36 -18.10
CA ALA A 245 -9.07 9.52 -19.27
C ALA A 245 -8.89 10.35 -20.54
N ASP A 246 -9.76 11.36 -20.75
CA ASP A 246 -9.65 12.30 -21.85
C ASP A 246 -8.30 13.03 -21.84
N ALA A 247 -7.91 13.59 -20.71
CA ALA A 247 -6.66 14.31 -20.58
C ALA A 247 -5.42 13.42 -20.82
N ILE A 248 -5.44 12.17 -20.37
CA ILE A 248 -4.35 11.20 -20.61
C ILE A 248 -4.25 10.86 -22.10
N ILE A 249 -5.38 10.63 -22.77
CA ILE A 249 -5.40 10.24 -24.19
C ILE A 249 -5.04 11.43 -25.09
N ASP A 250 -5.60 12.61 -24.83
CA ASP A 250 -5.39 13.81 -25.64
C ASP A 250 -3.95 14.37 -25.46
N GLY A 251 -3.40 14.28 -24.23
CA GLY A 251 -2.01 14.65 -23.93
C GLY A 251 -0.99 13.56 -24.24
N VAL A 252 -1.41 12.41 -24.77
CA VAL A 252 -0.54 11.25 -25.11
C VAL A 252 0.23 10.70 -23.91
N PHE A 253 -0.21 10.96 -22.69
CA PHE A 253 0.45 10.50 -21.46
C PHE A 253 0.47 8.97 -21.31
N TYR A 254 -0.46 8.25 -21.95
CA TYR A 254 -0.55 6.79 -21.93
C TYR A 254 0.70 6.05 -22.44
N GLN A 255 1.61 6.74 -23.14
CA GLN A 255 2.86 6.14 -23.64
C GLN A 255 3.92 6.00 -22.54
N ASP A 256 4.00 6.97 -21.62
CA ASP A 256 5.07 7.07 -20.64
C ASP A 256 4.59 7.04 -19.19
N TYR A 257 3.29 7.23 -18.94
CA TYR A 257 2.71 7.38 -17.61
C TYR A 257 1.61 6.36 -17.36
N ALA A 258 1.54 5.87 -16.14
CA ALA A 258 0.53 4.92 -15.68
C ALA A 258 -0.29 5.47 -14.51
N CYS A 259 -1.58 5.16 -14.54
CA CYS A 259 -2.51 5.42 -13.44
C CYS A 259 -3.24 4.12 -13.09
N SER A 260 -3.11 3.66 -11.86
CA SER A 260 -3.69 2.38 -11.43
C SER A 260 -5.22 2.31 -11.48
N PHE A 261 -5.90 3.44 -11.69
CA PHE A 261 -7.35 3.42 -11.93
C PHE A 261 -7.72 2.82 -13.29
N PHE A 262 -6.80 2.83 -14.26
CA PHE A 262 -7.03 2.25 -15.58
C PHE A 262 -6.23 0.95 -15.75
N SER A 263 -6.94 -0.16 -15.92
CA SER A 263 -6.35 -1.50 -16.07
C SER A 263 -7.17 -2.31 -17.08
N GLU A 264 -6.50 -2.99 -18.00
CA GLU A 264 -7.15 -3.87 -19.00
C GLU A 264 -7.86 -5.08 -18.36
N HIS A 265 -7.42 -5.48 -17.17
CA HIS A 265 -7.83 -6.71 -16.50
C HIS A 265 -8.84 -6.47 -15.38
N MET A 266 -9.72 -5.47 -15.51
CA MET A 266 -10.74 -5.24 -14.50
C MET A 266 -12.14 -5.15 -15.11
N GLY A 267 -13.16 -5.35 -14.27
CA GLY A 267 -14.55 -5.17 -14.68
C GLY A 267 -15.12 -6.33 -15.49
N LYS A 268 -14.67 -7.55 -15.18
CA LYS A 268 -15.22 -8.80 -15.71
C LYS A 268 -15.90 -9.58 -14.59
N PRO A 269 -16.74 -10.58 -14.90
CA PRO A 269 -17.21 -11.54 -13.91
C PRO A 269 -16.04 -12.24 -13.20
N MET A 270 -16.26 -12.71 -12.00
CA MET A 270 -15.27 -13.48 -11.25
C MET A 270 -14.95 -14.77 -12.01
N ASP A 271 -13.67 -15.02 -12.26
CA ASP A 271 -13.23 -16.28 -12.87
C ASP A 271 -13.39 -17.42 -11.87
N CYS A 272 -14.16 -18.45 -12.23
CA CYS A 272 -14.43 -19.59 -11.37
C CYS A 272 -13.19 -20.41 -11.05
N GLU A 273 -12.20 -20.47 -11.95
CA GLU A 273 -10.94 -21.18 -11.72
C GLU A 273 -10.02 -20.44 -10.73
N LEU A 274 -10.13 -19.11 -10.68
CA LEU A 274 -9.36 -18.25 -9.80
C LEU A 274 -10.07 -17.90 -8.48
N GLN A 275 -11.29 -18.38 -8.28
CA GLN A 275 -12.11 -18.07 -7.10
C GLN A 275 -11.49 -18.58 -5.79
N ASN A 276 -10.71 -19.65 -5.84
CA ASN A 276 -10.07 -20.27 -4.68
C ASN A 276 -8.77 -19.59 -4.25
N GLN A 277 -8.51 -18.36 -4.70
CA GLN A 277 -7.29 -17.63 -4.36
C GLN A 277 -7.57 -16.52 -3.35
N ASN A 278 -6.67 -16.41 -2.37
CA ASN A 278 -6.60 -15.26 -1.48
C ASN A 278 -5.71 -14.16 -2.10
N TRP A 279 -6.31 -13.25 -2.83
CA TRP A 279 -5.61 -12.17 -3.54
C TRP A 279 -5.03 -11.09 -2.63
N CYS A 280 -5.52 -10.99 -1.40
CA CYS A 280 -5.08 -9.96 -0.46
C CYS A 280 -3.70 -10.24 0.16
N GLY A 281 -3.25 -11.50 0.14
CA GLY A 281 -1.97 -11.91 0.72
C GLY A 281 -1.96 -12.05 2.25
N ALA A 282 -3.04 -11.68 2.97
CA ALA A 282 -3.11 -11.90 4.41
C ALA A 282 -2.96 -13.40 4.75
N GLY A 283 -2.06 -13.72 5.68
CA GLY A 283 -1.67 -15.10 6.02
C GLY A 283 -0.47 -15.64 5.23
N MET A 284 -0.28 -15.20 3.98
CA MET A 284 0.98 -15.40 3.24
C MET A 284 2.02 -14.34 3.62
N MET A 285 1.58 -13.14 4.00
CA MET A 285 2.40 -12.10 4.60
C MET A 285 2.63 -12.37 6.09
N LEU A 286 3.62 -11.70 6.67
CA LEU A 286 3.88 -11.68 8.11
C LEU A 286 4.13 -10.25 8.54
N ALA A 287 3.52 -9.80 9.63
CA ALA A 287 3.87 -8.53 10.24
C ALA A 287 4.29 -8.73 11.70
N VAL A 288 5.24 -7.93 12.15
CA VAL A 288 5.80 -7.96 13.51
C VAL A 288 5.69 -6.59 14.14
N ASP A 289 5.15 -6.49 15.34
CA ASP A 289 5.07 -5.24 16.11
C ASP A 289 6.20 -5.05 17.11
N ALA A 290 6.17 -3.93 17.83
CA ALA A 290 7.18 -3.58 18.84
C ALA A 290 7.16 -4.48 20.07
N GLU A 291 6.10 -5.26 20.28
CA GLU A 291 5.98 -6.24 21.38
C GLU A 291 6.42 -7.64 20.94
N GLY A 292 6.76 -7.82 19.65
CA GLY A 292 7.14 -9.10 19.06
C GLY A 292 5.97 -10.01 18.73
N ASN A 293 4.75 -9.47 18.61
CA ASN A 293 3.61 -10.23 18.16
C ASN A 293 3.63 -10.39 16.64
N PHE A 294 3.17 -11.54 16.15
CA PHE A 294 3.01 -11.86 14.75
C PHE A 294 1.56 -11.73 14.28
N TYR A 295 1.38 -11.12 13.10
CA TYR A 295 0.09 -10.88 12.47
C TYR A 295 0.07 -11.39 11.03
N PRO A 296 -1.10 -11.80 10.49
CA PRO A 296 -1.22 -12.24 9.09
C PRO A 296 -0.97 -11.10 8.08
N CYS A 297 -1.15 -9.86 8.47
CA CYS A 297 -0.66 -8.62 7.85
C CYS A 297 -0.84 -7.44 8.82
N THR A 298 -0.32 -6.28 8.47
CA THR A 298 -0.36 -5.06 9.32
C THR A 298 -1.77 -4.58 9.68
N ARG A 299 -2.76 -4.87 8.84
CA ARG A 299 -4.18 -4.49 9.08
C ARG A 299 -4.85 -5.27 10.22
N PHE A 300 -4.21 -6.33 10.73
CA PHE A 300 -4.69 -7.09 11.91
C PHE A 300 -4.02 -6.70 13.22
N ALA A 301 -3.04 -5.78 13.19
CA ALA A 301 -2.46 -5.19 14.40
C ALA A 301 -3.45 -4.22 15.07
N GLN A 302 -3.42 -4.12 16.41
CA GLN A 302 -4.39 -3.34 17.17
C GLN A 302 -4.48 -1.87 16.72
N TYR A 303 -3.37 -1.26 16.36
CA TYR A 303 -3.34 0.14 15.94
C TYR A 303 -3.95 0.41 14.56
N SER A 304 -4.33 -0.65 13.83
CA SER A 304 -5.03 -0.58 12.53
C SER A 304 -6.53 -0.90 12.62
N LEU A 305 -7.02 -1.32 13.79
CA LEU A 305 -8.40 -1.79 13.99
C LEU A 305 -9.20 -0.78 14.81
N ARG A 306 -10.38 -0.41 14.32
CA ARG A 306 -11.29 0.55 14.94
C ARG A 306 -12.25 -0.12 15.93
N SER A 307 -12.73 -1.31 15.58
CA SER A 307 -13.83 -1.97 16.30
C SER A 307 -13.48 -3.36 16.81
N LYS A 308 -12.47 -4.01 16.28
CA LYS A 308 -12.08 -5.38 16.64
C LYS A 308 -10.78 -5.41 17.44
N LYS A 309 -10.56 -6.50 18.15
CA LYS A 309 -9.27 -6.80 18.77
C LYS A 309 -8.28 -7.32 17.73
N ALA A 310 -7.00 -7.08 17.97
CA ALA A 310 -5.92 -7.62 17.15
C ALA A 310 -6.03 -9.14 16.95
N TRP A 311 -5.70 -9.60 15.74
CA TRP A 311 -5.63 -11.03 15.44
C TRP A 311 -4.16 -11.47 15.46
N ILE A 312 -3.68 -11.80 16.64
CA ILE A 312 -2.32 -12.27 16.85
C ILE A 312 -2.23 -13.75 16.47
N ILE A 313 -1.36 -14.07 15.50
CA ILE A 313 -1.10 -15.44 15.04
C ILE A 313 0.11 -16.09 15.72
N GLY A 314 0.79 -15.39 16.61
CA GLY A 314 1.96 -15.87 17.33
C GLY A 314 2.79 -14.76 17.89
N ASN A 315 3.98 -15.06 18.36
CA ASN A 315 4.96 -14.11 18.87
C ASN A 315 6.39 -14.66 18.77
N ILE A 316 7.38 -13.81 19.07
CA ILE A 316 8.81 -14.16 19.01
C ILE A 316 9.25 -15.27 19.98
N HIS A 317 8.46 -15.61 20.99
CA HIS A 317 8.80 -16.63 22.00
C HIS A 317 8.14 -17.98 21.68
N ASP A 318 6.85 -17.95 21.32
CA ASP A 318 6.03 -19.16 21.12
C ASP A 318 5.96 -19.58 19.64
N GLY A 319 6.41 -18.69 18.73
CA GLY A 319 6.32 -18.90 17.30
C GLY A 319 4.93 -18.70 16.73
N ILE A 320 4.74 -19.13 15.47
CA ILE A 320 3.48 -19.00 14.73
C ILE A 320 2.52 -20.13 15.12
N ASP A 321 1.34 -19.78 15.60
CA ASP A 321 0.23 -20.70 15.85
C ASP A 321 -0.47 -21.04 14.51
N LYS A 322 -0.19 -22.23 13.99
CA LYS A 322 -0.74 -22.72 12.72
C LYS A 322 -2.27 -22.82 12.71
N ASN A 323 -2.91 -22.99 13.88
CA ASN A 323 -4.38 -23.01 13.97
C ASN A 323 -4.97 -21.60 13.79
N LYS A 324 -4.32 -20.59 14.34
CA LYS A 324 -4.74 -19.20 14.16
C LYS A 324 -4.43 -18.66 12.76
N LEU A 325 -3.39 -19.18 12.10
CA LEU A 325 -3.01 -18.81 10.73
C LEU A 325 -3.88 -19.50 9.68
N ARG A 326 -4.29 -20.77 9.92
CA ARG A 326 -5.03 -21.59 8.98
C ARG A 326 -6.24 -20.93 8.32
N PRO A 327 -7.12 -20.18 9.03
CA PRO A 327 -8.25 -19.50 8.41
C PRO A 327 -7.86 -18.59 7.25
N PHE A 328 -6.73 -17.89 7.35
CA PHE A 328 -6.22 -17.00 6.30
C PHE A 328 -5.68 -17.75 5.08
N LEU A 329 -5.07 -18.91 5.30
CA LEU A 329 -4.53 -19.74 4.24
C LEU A 329 -5.61 -20.50 3.46
N THR A 330 -6.78 -20.72 4.08
CA THR A 330 -7.91 -21.41 3.47
C THR A 330 -9.01 -20.49 2.96
N LEU A 331 -8.93 -19.20 3.30
CA LEU A 331 -9.89 -18.20 2.85
C LEU A 331 -9.72 -17.92 1.37
N ASP A 332 -10.81 -17.96 0.63
CA ASP A 332 -10.90 -17.55 -0.76
C ASP A 332 -11.98 -16.48 -0.98
N ARG A 333 -12.05 -15.93 -2.17
CA ARG A 333 -13.03 -14.89 -2.51
C ARG A 333 -14.47 -15.39 -2.42
N CYS A 334 -14.73 -16.64 -2.76
CA CYS A 334 -16.08 -17.21 -2.74
C CYS A 334 -16.60 -17.40 -1.33
N THR A 335 -15.79 -17.99 -0.45
CA THR A 335 -16.18 -18.22 0.96
C THR A 335 -16.40 -16.94 1.75
N GLN A 336 -15.80 -15.83 1.33
CA GLN A 336 -16.00 -14.53 1.97
C GLN A 336 -17.09 -13.68 1.29
N SER A 337 -17.37 -13.90 0.00
CA SER A 337 -18.28 -13.06 -0.79
C SER A 337 -19.74 -13.43 -0.55
N THR A 338 -20.61 -12.42 -0.61
CA THR A 338 -22.07 -12.65 -0.71
C THR A 338 -22.43 -13.18 -2.10
N GLN A 339 -23.63 -13.74 -2.25
CA GLN A 339 -24.10 -14.19 -3.57
C GLN A 339 -24.10 -13.04 -4.60
N GLU A 340 -24.48 -11.83 -4.17
CA GLU A 340 -24.42 -10.63 -5.02
C GLU A 340 -23.00 -10.34 -5.55
N CYS A 341 -21.98 -10.56 -4.73
CA CYS A 341 -20.59 -10.38 -5.15
C CYS A 341 -20.11 -11.49 -6.08
N ILE A 342 -20.58 -12.72 -5.90
CA ILE A 342 -20.26 -13.88 -6.76
C ILE A 342 -20.88 -13.68 -8.15
N ASP A 343 -22.13 -13.23 -8.22
CA ASP A 343 -22.88 -13.01 -9.45
C ASP A 343 -22.57 -11.63 -10.09
N CYS A 344 -21.65 -10.85 -9.54
CA CYS A 344 -21.36 -9.52 -10.00
C CYS A 344 -20.61 -9.56 -11.35
N GLU A 345 -21.18 -8.96 -12.39
CA GLU A 345 -20.61 -8.88 -13.74
C GLU A 345 -19.27 -8.15 -13.82
N VAL A 346 -18.92 -7.36 -12.79
CA VAL A 346 -17.71 -6.53 -12.72
C VAL A 346 -16.85 -6.86 -11.50
N ALA A 347 -16.93 -8.07 -10.98
CA ALA A 347 -16.27 -8.48 -9.74
C ALA A 347 -14.73 -8.43 -9.80
N GLU A 348 -14.14 -8.65 -10.99
CA GLU A 348 -12.70 -8.65 -11.15
C GLU A 348 -12.12 -7.25 -11.00
N GLY A 349 -11.03 -7.12 -10.22
CA GLY A 349 -10.43 -5.84 -9.86
C GLY A 349 -11.16 -5.10 -8.72
N CYS A 350 -12.26 -5.67 -8.18
CA CYS A 350 -12.90 -5.10 -6.99
C CYS A 350 -11.95 -5.15 -5.80
N ALA A 351 -11.78 -4.01 -5.14
CA ALA A 351 -10.91 -3.88 -4.00
C ALA A 351 -11.33 -4.82 -2.85
N TRP A 352 -10.35 -5.49 -2.25
CA TRP A 352 -10.59 -6.50 -1.23
C TRP A 352 -9.49 -6.46 -0.16
N CYS A 353 -9.84 -6.02 1.04
CA CYS A 353 -8.93 -5.97 2.18
C CYS A 353 -9.47 -6.86 3.32
N GLN A 354 -8.74 -7.92 3.65
CA GLN A 354 -9.12 -8.86 4.72
C GLN A 354 -9.20 -8.18 6.08
N GLY A 355 -8.28 -7.25 6.38
CA GLY A 355 -8.29 -6.51 7.64
C GLY A 355 -9.49 -5.60 7.78
N GLU A 356 -9.91 -4.92 6.69
CA GLU A 356 -11.15 -4.12 6.70
C GLU A 356 -12.38 -5.00 6.80
N ASN A 357 -12.42 -6.12 6.07
CA ASN A 357 -13.52 -7.08 6.19
C ASN A 357 -13.69 -7.56 7.62
N TYR A 358 -12.57 -7.87 8.31
CA TYR A 358 -12.58 -8.27 9.72
C TYR A 358 -13.06 -7.15 10.64
N ASP A 359 -12.54 -5.92 10.45
CA ASP A 359 -12.87 -4.78 11.32
C ASP A 359 -14.32 -4.33 11.17
N ALA A 360 -14.87 -4.39 9.95
CA ALA A 360 -16.25 -4.02 9.63
C ALA A 360 -17.28 -5.12 9.89
N ALA A 361 -16.86 -6.38 10.11
CA ALA A 361 -17.77 -7.50 10.32
C ALA A 361 -18.60 -7.34 11.59
N ASP A 362 -19.84 -7.87 11.60
CA ASP A 362 -20.73 -7.84 12.77
C ASP A 362 -20.17 -8.63 13.95
N THR A 363 -19.43 -9.70 13.66
CA THR A 363 -18.77 -10.58 14.63
C THR A 363 -17.27 -10.69 14.35
N PRO A 364 -16.43 -11.19 15.29
CA PRO A 364 -15.01 -11.42 15.03
C PRO A 364 -14.77 -12.54 14.01
N THR A 365 -14.95 -12.24 12.72
CA THR A 365 -14.82 -13.19 11.61
C THR A 365 -14.12 -12.55 10.41
N ILE A 366 -13.37 -13.34 9.64
CA ILE A 366 -12.82 -12.95 8.33
C ILE A 366 -13.69 -13.40 7.16
N TYR A 367 -14.83 -14.06 7.43
CA TYR A 367 -15.72 -14.62 6.40
C TYR A 367 -16.89 -13.70 6.01
N GLN A 368 -16.91 -12.46 6.51
CA GLN A 368 -17.87 -11.44 6.12
C GLN A 368 -17.18 -10.36 5.29
N ARG A 369 -17.74 -10.03 4.12
CA ARG A 369 -17.18 -9.02 3.23
C ARG A 369 -17.74 -7.63 3.51
N ALA A 370 -16.87 -6.64 3.64
CA ALA A 370 -17.23 -5.23 3.60
C ALA A 370 -17.55 -4.79 2.16
N THR A 371 -18.68 -4.12 1.95
CA THR A 371 -19.16 -3.73 0.62
C THR A 371 -19.28 -2.20 0.42
N ALA A 372 -18.85 -1.41 1.40
CA ALA A 372 -18.92 0.06 1.35
C ALA A 372 -18.30 0.65 0.06
N ILE A 373 -17.25 0.03 -0.46
CA ILE A 373 -16.54 0.48 -1.68
C ILE A 373 -17.23 0.05 -2.99
N CYS A 374 -18.31 -0.75 -2.94
CA CYS A 374 -18.92 -1.37 -4.14
C CYS A 374 -19.33 -0.34 -5.20
N LYS A 375 -20.01 0.76 -4.81
CA LYS A 375 -20.43 1.81 -5.73
C LYS A 375 -19.23 2.44 -6.45
N MET A 376 -18.14 2.69 -5.71
CA MET A 376 -16.92 3.29 -6.26
C MET A 376 -16.23 2.36 -7.26
N HIS A 377 -16.21 1.05 -6.98
CA HIS A 377 -15.67 0.07 -7.93
C HIS A 377 -16.48 0.04 -9.23
N LYS A 378 -17.82 -0.02 -9.15
CA LYS A 378 -18.70 -0.02 -10.33
C LYS A 378 -18.50 1.25 -11.18
N ALA A 379 -18.37 2.42 -10.55
CA ALA A 379 -18.05 3.69 -11.21
C ALA A 379 -16.66 3.66 -11.88
N ARG A 380 -15.66 3.14 -11.18
CA ARG A 380 -14.31 2.96 -11.75
C ARG A 380 -14.33 2.08 -12.99
N VAL A 381 -15.06 0.96 -12.97
CA VAL A 381 -15.17 0.07 -14.15
C VAL A 381 -15.77 0.78 -15.35
N ARG A 382 -16.84 1.58 -15.16
CA ARG A 382 -17.44 2.34 -16.26
C ARG A 382 -16.46 3.33 -16.90
N ALA A 383 -15.74 4.08 -16.07
CA ALA A 383 -14.69 5.00 -16.54
C ALA A 383 -13.49 4.27 -17.18
N ASN A 384 -13.10 3.12 -16.64
CA ASN A 384 -12.05 2.27 -17.20
C ASN A 384 -12.43 1.76 -18.60
N ASN A 385 -13.64 1.28 -18.77
CA ASN A 385 -14.15 0.85 -20.08
C ASN A 385 -14.20 2.00 -21.08
N TYR A 386 -14.59 3.20 -20.64
CA TYR A 386 -14.53 4.41 -21.47
C TYR A 386 -13.09 4.70 -21.93
N TYR A 387 -12.13 4.68 -21.01
CA TYR A 387 -10.70 4.93 -21.29
C TYR A 387 -10.16 3.97 -22.36
N TRP A 388 -10.30 2.65 -22.16
CA TRP A 388 -9.75 1.66 -23.09
C TRP A 388 -10.44 1.68 -24.43
N ASN A 389 -11.77 1.82 -24.47
CA ASN A 389 -12.50 1.94 -25.73
C ASN A 389 -12.09 3.18 -26.55
N LYS A 390 -11.85 4.31 -25.88
CA LYS A 390 -11.40 5.55 -26.55
C LYS A 390 -9.95 5.40 -27.03
N LEU A 391 -9.08 4.84 -26.21
CA LEU A 391 -7.66 4.63 -26.54
C LEU A 391 -7.51 3.69 -27.74
N TYR A 392 -8.17 2.53 -27.75
CA TYR A 392 -8.10 1.58 -28.86
C TYR A 392 -8.58 2.20 -30.17
N ARG A 393 -9.70 2.92 -30.15
CA ARG A 393 -10.19 3.63 -31.35
C ARG A 393 -9.21 4.69 -31.87
N LYS A 394 -8.45 5.33 -31.00
CA LYS A 394 -7.40 6.27 -31.39
C LYS A 394 -6.24 5.52 -32.06
N LEU A 395 -5.74 4.47 -31.42
CA LEU A 395 -4.62 3.66 -31.93
C LEU A 395 -4.96 2.97 -33.28
N GLU A 396 -6.19 2.47 -33.45
CA GLU A 396 -6.66 1.91 -34.74
C GLU A 396 -6.63 2.95 -35.86
N LYS A 397 -7.01 4.20 -35.59
CA LYS A 397 -6.98 5.27 -36.59
C LYS A 397 -5.53 5.68 -36.92
N GLU A 398 -4.64 5.68 -35.94
CA GLU A 398 -3.22 6.00 -36.14
C GLU A 398 -2.47 4.86 -36.86
N GLY A 399 -2.74 3.59 -36.52
CA GLY A 399 -2.10 2.41 -37.14
C GLY A 399 -2.70 1.99 -38.49
N GLY A 400 -3.88 2.51 -38.87
CA GLY A 400 -4.49 2.29 -40.20
C GLY A 400 -4.12 3.37 -41.22
N ALA A 401 -3.27 4.33 -40.87
CA ALA A 401 -2.79 5.38 -41.76
C ALA A 401 -1.39 5.06 -42.36
N GLU A 402 -0.82 3.87 -42.08
CA GLU A 402 0.33 3.30 -42.80
C GLU A 402 -0.20 2.30 -43.89
#